data_50287bbc9f6288e49bf936693201079f
#
_entry.id   50287bbc9f6288e49bf936693201079f
#
_cell.length_a   1.000
_cell.length_b   1.000
_cell.length_c   1.000
_cell.angle_alpha   90.00
_cell.angle_beta   90.00
_cell.angle_gamma   90.00
#
_symmetry.space_group_name_H-M   'P 1'
#
loop_
_entity.id
_entity.type
_entity.pdbx_description
1 polymer ?
#
loop_
_entity_poly.entity_id
_entity_poly.type
_entity_poly.pdbx_seq_one_letter_code
_entity_poly.pdbx_strand_id
1 'polypeptide(L)'
;LERLYAYDSVPSPALPEVAETWVGTSLGIAGVPLLIGAGELEEIIETPEMTAIPGTKDWVIGVAAYKGGLLPVFSGDVLFRGRPYTGRAREYCIVIRRPGMYFGLTLSHVQRDLRFAVEERITDHQVDPDFTEYSQGGFLYKGDFLAILDIDKVVADEELSNASAGKASSQRRKEND
;
A
#
# COMPACT_ATOMS: atom_id res chain seq x y z
N LEU A 1 8.00 -45.35 30.60
CA LEU A 1 7.23 -44.77 30.28
C LEU A 1 7.35 -43.42 30.13
N GLU A 2 7.76 -42.75 30.61
CA GLU A 2 7.85 -41.46 30.48
C GLU A 2 8.67 -41.08 29.48
N ARG A 3 9.47 -41.74 29.06
CA ARG A 3 10.29 -41.33 28.21
C ARG A 3 9.73 -40.89 27.05
N LEU A 4 8.75 -41.20 26.70
CA LEU A 4 8.28 -40.80 25.58
C LEU A 4 8.12 -39.47 25.51
N TYR A 5 7.68 -38.90 26.30
CA TYR A 5 7.44 -37.61 26.21
C TYR A 5 8.56 -36.99 26.27
N ALA A 6 9.26 -37.59 26.68
CA ALA A 6 10.40 -36.97 26.85
C ALA A 6 10.74 -36.37 25.67
N TYR A 7 10.67 -36.95 24.69
CA TYR A 7 11.13 -36.40 23.67
C TYR A 7 10.39 -35.48 23.13
N ASP A 8 9.29 -35.55 23.53
CA ASP A 8 8.53 -34.58 23.08
C ASP A 8 9.15 -33.39 23.42
N SER A 9 9.79 -33.27 24.35
CA SER A 9 10.35 -32.04 24.68
C SER A 9 11.31 -31.71 23.69
N VAL A 10 11.95 -32.60 23.18
CA VAL A 10 12.88 -32.28 22.31
C VAL A 10 12.45 -31.55 21.17
N PRO A 11 11.44 -31.74 20.66
CA PRO A 11 11.03 -31.08 19.53
C PRO A 11 11.03 -29.66 19.56
N SER A 12 10.94 -29.16 20.66
CA SER A 12 10.90 -27.77 20.72
C SER A 12 11.83 -27.13 19.82
N PRO A 13 12.93 -27.59 19.61
CA PRO A 13 13.85 -26.87 18.86
C PRO A 13 13.40 -26.54 17.50
N ALA A 14 12.65 -27.32 16.95
CA ALA A 14 12.28 -27.06 15.65
C ALA A 14 11.44 -25.87 15.56
N LEU A 15 10.71 -25.55 16.53
CA LEU A 15 9.86 -24.45 16.46
C LEU A 15 10.53 -23.19 16.21
N PRO A 16 11.53 -22.88 16.88
CA PRO A 16 12.16 -21.62 16.72
C PRO A 16 12.75 -21.49 15.38
N GLU A 17 13.04 -22.55 14.76
CA GLU A 17 13.61 -22.37 13.56
C GLU A 17 12.69 -22.04 12.49
N VAL A 18 11.45 -22.06 12.71
CA VAL A 18 10.52 -21.65 11.73
C VAL A 18 10.53 -20.19 11.74
N ALA A 19 11.29 -19.55 10.88
CA ALA A 19 11.40 -18.12 10.88
C ALA A 19 10.10 -17.53 10.45
N GLU A 20 9.78 -16.39 10.98
CA GLU A 20 8.62 -15.68 10.54
C GLU A 20 8.91 -15.11 9.17
N THR A 21 7.91 -15.09 8.35
CA THR A 21 8.03 -14.62 6.97
C THR A 21 7.14 -13.43 6.75
N TRP A 22 7.70 -12.41 6.15
CA TRP A 22 6.92 -11.26 5.71
C TRP A 22 6.57 -11.49 4.26
N VAL A 23 5.31 -11.35 3.91
CA VAL A 23 4.85 -11.60 2.56
C VAL A 23 4.24 -10.33 2.02
N GLY A 24 4.56 -9.97 0.80
CA GLY A 24 3.98 -8.77 0.21
C GLY A 24 4.16 -8.71 -1.28
N THR A 25 3.84 -7.56 -1.83
CA THR A 25 3.87 -7.28 -3.25
C THR A 25 4.81 -6.11 -3.49
N SER A 26 5.66 -6.23 -4.50
CA SER A 26 6.47 -5.08 -4.87
C SER A 26 5.75 -4.31 -5.95
N LEU A 27 5.93 -3.00 -5.97
CA LEU A 27 5.27 -2.15 -6.93
C LEU A 27 6.09 -0.88 -7.09
N GLY A 28 5.74 -0.06 -8.05
CA GLY A 28 6.44 1.19 -8.27
C GLY A 28 5.48 2.36 -8.24
N ILE A 29 5.85 3.39 -7.52
CA ILE A 29 5.09 4.64 -7.53
C ILE A 29 6.08 5.71 -7.97
N ALA A 30 5.78 6.35 -9.10
CA ALA A 30 6.63 7.41 -9.64
C ALA A 30 8.09 6.96 -9.75
N GLY A 31 8.29 5.72 -10.17
CA GLY A 31 9.64 5.20 -10.36
C GLY A 31 10.31 4.70 -9.11
N VAL A 32 9.68 4.81 -7.96
CA VAL A 32 10.29 4.35 -6.71
C VAL A 32 9.80 2.94 -6.40
N PRO A 33 10.71 1.97 -6.24
CA PRO A 33 10.28 0.61 -5.92
C PRO A 33 9.92 0.49 -4.46
N LEU A 34 8.76 -0.08 -4.19
CA LEU A 34 8.24 -0.18 -2.84
C LEU A 34 7.65 -1.55 -2.60
N LEU A 35 7.37 -1.85 -1.34
CA LEU A 35 6.70 -3.08 -0.95
C LEU A 35 5.43 -2.73 -0.19
N ILE A 36 4.40 -3.54 -0.35
CA ILE A 36 3.21 -3.42 0.47
C ILE A 36 2.91 -4.79 1.01
N GLY A 37 2.62 -4.90 2.30
CA GLY A 37 2.30 -6.19 2.90
C GLY A 37 1.04 -6.80 2.33
N ALA A 38 1.01 -8.10 2.23
CA ALA A 38 -0.11 -8.79 1.58
C ALA A 38 -1.44 -8.49 2.25
N GLY A 39 -1.46 -8.26 3.54
CA GLY A 39 -2.71 -8.01 4.24
C GLY A 39 -3.15 -6.57 4.21
N GLU A 40 -2.40 -5.67 3.56
CA GLU A 40 -2.74 -4.26 3.61
C GLU A 40 -3.73 -3.82 2.54
N LEU A 41 -3.94 -4.61 1.54
CA LEU A 41 -4.82 -4.20 0.45
C LEU A 41 -5.89 -5.24 0.22
N GLU A 42 -6.97 -4.86 -0.41
CA GLU A 42 -8.05 -5.76 -0.69
C GLU A 42 -7.80 -6.49 -2.00
N GLU A 43 -7.34 -5.80 -3.00
CA GLU A 43 -7.18 -6.38 -4.32
C GLU A 43 -6.28 -5.53 -5.19
N ILE A 44 -5.66 -6.11 -6.20
CA ILE A 44 -4.90 -5.37 -7.21
C ILE A 44 -5.62 -5.59 -8.52
N ILE A 45 -6.00 -4.52 -9.19
CA ILE A 45 -6.73 -4.61 -10.45
C ILE A 45 -6.02 -3.77 -11.50
N GLU A 46 -6.34 -3.99 -12.74
CA GLU A 46 -5.86 -3.10 -13.78
C GLU A 46 -6.58 -1.77 -13.59
N THR A 47 -5.95 -0.69 -13.95
CA THR A 47 -6.56 0.61 -13.71
C THR A 47 -7.86 0.72 -14.48
N PRO A 48 -8.97 0.96 -13.78
CA PRO A 48 -10.28 0.94 -14.43
C PRO A 48 -10.58 2.25 -15.12
N GLU A 49 -11.62 2.25 -15.93
CA GLU A 49 -12.10 3.49 -16.50
C GLU A 49 -12.74 4.31 -15.42
N MET A 50 -12.58 5.61 -15.50
CA MET A 50 -13.03 6.49 -14.43
C MET A 50 -13.73 7.71 -14.97
N THR A 51 -14.61 8.26 -14.15
CA THR A 51 -15.27 9.53 -14.44
C THR A 51 -14.61 10.58 -13.57
N ALA A 52 -14.05 11.61 -14.19
CA ALA A 52 -13.40 12.67 -13.43
C ALA A 52 -14.45 13.47 -12.65
N ILE A 53 -14.06 13.93 -11.46
CA ILE A 53 -14.94 14.72 -10.62
C ILE A 53 -14.32 16.09 -10.47
N PRO A 54 -14.97 17.12 -10.97
CA PRO A 54 -14.39 18.47 -10.88
C PRO A 54 -14.34 18.95 -9.45
N GLY A 55 -13.42 19.82 -9.15
CA GLY A 55 -13.35 20.44 -7.84
C GLY A 55 -12.69 19.59 -6.78
N THR A 56 -12.03 18.48 -7.16
CA THR A 56 -11.35 17.66 -6.18
C THR A 56 -9.88 18.03 -6.18
N LYS A 57 -9.10 17.41 -5.28
CA LYS A 57 -7.66 17.61 -5.24
C LYS A 57 -7.04 17.06 -6.51
N ASP A 58 -5.87 17.57 -6.87
CA ASP A 58 -5.26 17.19 -8.13
C ASP A 58 -4.80 15.74 -8.14
N TRP A 59 -4.65 15.10 -7.02
CA TRP A 59 -4.27 13.69 -6.99
C TRP A 59 -5.50 12.77 -7.06
N VAL A 60 -6.71 13.32 -7.13
CA VAL A 60 -7.90 12.51 -7.32
C VAL A 60 -8.14 12.37 -8.80
N ILE A 61 -8.03 11.17 -9.35
CA ILE A 61 -8.23 10.98 -10.77
C ILE A 61 -9.71 10.94 -11.11
N GLY A 62 -10.50 10.27 -10.32
CA GLY A 62 -11.93 10.17 -10.58
C GLY A 62 -12.56 9.06 -9.77
N VAL A 63 -13.71 8.58 -10.24
CA VAL A 63 -14.45 7.54 -9.57
C VAL A 63 -14.70 6.42 -10.57
N ALA A 64 -14.49 5.20 -10.16
CA ALA A 64 -14.69 4.03 -11.00
C ALA A 64 -15.79 3.15 -10.43
N ALA A 65 -16.43 2.37 -11.28
CA ALA A 65 -17.37 1.37 -10.81
C ALA A 65 -16.57 0.17 -10.35
N TYR A 66 -16.88 -0.35 -9.18
CA TYR A 66 -16.14 -1.48 -8.64
C TYR A 66 -17.05 -2.28 -7.71
N LYS A 67 -17.28 -3.54 -8.03
CA LYS A 67 -18.06 -4.45 -7.21
C LYS A 67 -19.40 -3.86 -6.77
N GLY A 68 -20.12 -3.30 -7.71
CA GLY A 68 -21.44 -2.78 -7.43
C GLY A 68 -21.48 -1.45 -6.74
N GLY A 69 -20.37 -0.82 -6.54
CA GLY A 69 -20.30 0.49 -5.90
C GLY A 69 -19.37 1.41 -6.62
N LEU A 70 -19.05 2.51 -6.01
CA LEU A 70 -18.13 3.49 -6.58
C LEU A 70 -16.85 3.51 -5.80
N LEU A 71 -15.74 3.58 -6.51
CA LEU A 71 -14.42 3.56 -5.92
C LEU A 71 -13.70 4.84 -6.31
N PRO A 72 -13.39 5.72 -5.36
CA PRO A 72 -12.55 6.88 -5.67
C PRO A 72 -11.15 6.39 -5.99
N VAL A 73 -10.54 6.93 -7.03
CA VAL A 73 -9.23 6.48 -7.45
C VAL A 73 -8.26 7.65 -7.40
N PHE A 74 -7.15 7.45 -6.72
CA PHE A 74 -6.15 8.48 -6.51
C PHE A 74 -4.90 8.15 -7.29
N SER A 75 -4.21 9.18 -7.74
CA SER A 75 -2.98 9.03 -8.48
C SER A 75 -1.82 8.87 -7.51
N GLY A 76 -1.12 7.74 -7.56
CA GLY A 76 0.00 7.54 -6.66
C GLY A 76 1.11 8.53 -6.93
N ASP A 77 1.40 8.81 -8.21
CA ASP A 77 2.49 9.71 -8.52
C ASP A 77 2.18 11.13 -8.07
N VAL A 78 0.97 11.65 -8.32
CA VAL A 78 0.66 13.00 -7.90
C VAL A 78 0.51 13.10 -6.39
N LEU A 79 -0.04 12.08 -5.76
CA LEU A 79 -0.21 12.09 -4.32
C LEU A 79 1.13 12.21 -3.58
N PHE A 80 2.12 11.43 -3.99
CA PHE A 80 3.39 11.42 -3.28
C PHE A 80 4.40 12.41 -3.82
N ARG A 81 4.39 12.68 -5.12
CA ARG A 81 5.37 13.58 -5.71
C ARG A 81 4.83 14.97 -6.00
N GLY A 82 3.52 15.14 -6.03
CA GLY A 82 2.92 16.41 -6.35
C GLY A 82 2.82 16.70 -7.84
N ARG A 83 3.20 15.75 -8.68
CA ARG A 83 3.13 15.94 -10.12
C ARG A 83 3.06 14.60 -10.83
N PRO A 84 2.55 14.56 -12.04
CA PRO A 84 2.48 13.31 -12.80
C PRO A 84 3.89 12.81 -13.14
N TYR A 85 4.05 11.51 -13.12
CA TYR A 85 5.31 10.88 -13.47
C TYR A 85 5.35 10.65 -14.96
N THR A 86 6.49 10.84 -15.58
CA THR A 86 6.58 10.73 -17.03
C THR A 86 6.74 9.29 -17.48
N GLY A 87 7.08 8.36 -16.57
CA GLY A 87 7.19 6.96 -16.93
C GLY A 87 5.90 6.22 -16.70
N ARG A 88 6.00 4.90 -16.51
CA ARG A 88 4.81 4.09 -16.26
C ARG A 88 4.33 4.38 -14.85
N ALA A 89 3.10 4.77 -14.72
CA ALA A 89 2.61 5.19 -13.42
C ALA A 89 1.19 4.76 -13.10
N ARG A 90 0.41 4.34 -14.08
CA ARG A 90 -0.99 4.07 -13.81
C ARG A 90 -1.44 2.79 -14.47
N GLU A 91 -0.60 1.76 -14.39
CA GLU A 91 -0.95 0.50 -15.01
C GLU A 91 -1.91 -0.30 -14.16
N TYR A 92 -1.74 -0.23 -12.85
CA TYR A 92 -2.55 -0.99 -11.92
C TYR A 92 -3.08 -0.10 -10.83
N CYS A 93 -4.07 -0.60 -10.13
CA CYS A 93 -4.68 0.12 -9.03
C CYS A 93 -4.81 -0.85 -7.87
N ILE A 94 -4.31 -0.48 -6.71
CA ILE A 94 -4.53 -1.29 -5.53
C ILE A 94 -5.75 -0.74 -4.83
N VAL A 95 -6.60 -1.63 -4.34
CA VAL A 95 -7.82 -1.25 -3.67
C VAL A 95 -7.59 -1.40 -2.18
N ILE A 96 -7.78 -0.33 -1.45
CA ILE A 96 -7.52 -0.29 -0.02
C ILE A 96 -8.81 -0.03 0.72
N ARG A 97 -9.06 -0.83 1.73
CA ARG A 97 -10.25 -0.66 2.54
C ARG A 97 -9.83 -0.58 3.99
N ARG A 98 -10.27 0.45 4.67
CA ARG A 98 -10.08 0.64 6.10
C ARG A 98 -11.39 1.14 6.65
N PRO A 99 -11.63 1.09 7.94
CA PRO A 99 -12.89 1.57 8.49
C PRO A 99 -13.14 3.01 8.05
N GLY A 100 -14.28 3.23 7.41
CA GLY A 100 -14.65 4.57 6.96
C GLY A 100 -13.88 5.05 5.76
N MET A 101 -13.11 4.18 5.09
CA MET A 101 -12.26 4.62 4.02
C MET A 101 -12.15 3.55 2.96
N TYR A 102 -12.30 3.90 1.68
CA TYR A 102 -12.28 2.94 0.60
C TYR A 102 -11.81 3.67 -0.65
N PHE A 103 -10.72 3.26 -1.24
CA PHE A 103 -10.19 3.95 -2.40
C PHE A 103 -9.22 3.08 -3.18
N GLY A 104 -8.92 3.49 -4.40
CA GLY A 104 -7.90 2.87 -5.22
C GLY A 104 -6.72 3.80 -5.35
N LEU A 105 -5.52 3.23 -5.47
CA LEU A 105 -4.32 4.03 -5.63
C LEU A 105 -3.57 3.48 -6.84
N THR A 106 -3.26 4.32 -7.81
CA THR A 106 -2.63 3.86 -9.04
C THR A 106 -1.12 3.69 -8.86
N LEU A 107 -0.58 2.75 -9.57
CA LEU A 107 0.83 2.45 -9.50
C LEU A 107 1.25 1.56 -10.67
N SER A 108 2.49 1.10 -10.69
CA SER A 108 2.98 0.29 -11.79
C SER A 108 3.89 -0.81 -11.29
N HIS A 109 4.32 -1.69 -12.18
CA HIS A 109 5.34 -2.71 -11.89
C HIS A 109 5.00 -3.62 -10.72
N VAL A 110 3.87 -4.30 -10.80
CA VAL A 110 3.42 -5.15 -9.72
C VAL A 110 4.05 -6.54 -9.79
N GLN A 111 4.59 -7.01 -8.67
CA GLN A 111 5.08 -8.38 -8.56
C GLN A 111 4.60 -8.93 -7.22
N ARG A 112 3.77 -9.96 -7.25
CA ARG A 112 3.14 -10.50 -6.07
C ARG A 112 3.94 -11.61 -5.42
N ASP A 113 3.55 -11.92 -4.20
CA ASP A 113 4.07 -13.08 -3.48
C ASP A 113 5.56 -13.08 -3.23
N LEU A 114 6.10 -11.91 -2.89
CA LEU A 114 7.46 -11.85 -2.46
C LEU A 114 7.51 -12.21 -0.98
N ARG A 115 8.53 -12.96 -0.58
CA ARG A 115 8.65 -13.42 0.78
C ARG A 115 10.02 -13.09 1.30
N PHE A 116 10.09 -12.60 2.53
CA PHE A 116 11.34 -12.23 3.15
C PHE A 116 11.34 -12.71 4.60
N ALA A 117 12.49 -13.05 5.13
CA ALA A 117 12.60 -13.40 6.53
C ALA A 117 12.44 -12.11 7.34
N VAL A 118 11.59 -12.11 8.34
CA VAL A 118 11.33 -10.91 9.11
C VAL A 118 12.60 -10.35 9.72
N GLU A 119 13.52 -11.20 10.13
CA GLU A 119 14.73 -10.69 10.75
C GLU A 119 15.66 -10.03 9.77
N GLU A 120 15.41 -10.12 8.47
CA GLU A 120 16.23 -9.42 7.51
C GLU A 120 15.73 -8.01 7.23
N ARG A 121 14.73 -7.55 7.97
CA ARG A 121 14.21 -6.23 7.76
C ARG A 121 15.24 -5.16 8.12
N ILE A 122 15.40 -4.19 7.26
CA ILE A 122 16.34 -3.11 7.47
C ILE A 122 15.54 -1.85 7.77
N THR A 123 15.87 -1.16 8.85
CA THR A 123 15.12 0.03 9.25
C THR A 123 15.91 1.30 9.13
N ASP A 124 17.21 1.22 8.86
CA ASP A 124 18.02 2.42 8.80
C ASP A 124 18.54 2.72 7.41
N HIS A 125 17.96 2.15 6.38
CA HIS A 125 18.36 2.43 5.02
C HIS A 125 17.71 3.73 4.55
N GLN A 126 18.39 4.44 3.67
CA GLN A 126 17.86 5.70 3.19
C GLN A 126 16.69 5.45 2.26
N VAL A 127 15.63 6.20 2.41
CA VAL A 127 14.41 6.06 1.62
C VAL A 127 14.21 7.33 0.84
N ASP A 128 13.61 7.22 -0.35
CA ASP A 128 13.29 8.38 -1.18
C ASP A 128 12.54 9.41 -0.31
N PRO A 129 12.92 10.66 -0.36
CA PRO A 129 12.35 11.66 0.54
C PRO A 129 10.84 11.77 0.52
N ASP A 130 10.20 11.54 -0.63
CA ASP A 130 8.77 11.67 -0.70
C ASP A 130 8.04 10.52 -0.03
N PHE A 131 8.78 9.45 0.33
CA PHE A 131 8.16 8.29 0.96
C PHE A 131 8.64 8.05 2.38
N THR A 132 9.58 8.86 2.84
CA THR A 132 10.19 8.61 4.14
C THR A 132 9.18 8.55 5.28
N GLU A 133 8.25 9.48 5.32
CA GLU A 133 7.31 9.47 6.45
C GLU A 133 6.28 8.35 6.33
N TYR A 134 6.19 7.67 5.22
CA TYR A 134 5.22 6.60 5.05
C TYR A 134 5.90 5.23 5.02
N SER A 135 7.20 5.17 5.35
CA SER A 135 7.92 3.92 5.26
C SER A 135 8.15 3.31 6.63
N GLN A 136 8.22 1.99 6.69
CA GLN A 136 8.54 1.33 7.94
C GLN A 136 9.64 0.33 7.70
N GLY A 137 10.73 0.76 7.13
CA GLY A 137 11.86 -0.12 6.84
C GLY A 137 11.68 -0.80 5.50
N GLY A 138 12.36 -1.87 5.28
CA GLY A 138 12.26 -2.57 4.01
C GLY A 138 13.18 -3.75 3.96
N PHE A 139 13.34 -4.28 2.76
CA PHE A 139 14.16 -5.48 2.53
C PHE A 139 14.99 -5.31 1.28
N LEU A 140 16.11 -6.01 1.24
CA LEU A 140 16.89 -6.06 0.03
C LEU A 140 16.34 -7.17 -0.86
N TYR A 141 16.19 -6.89 -2.13
CA TYR A 141 15.69 -7.87 -3.09
C TYR A 141 16.51 -7.73 -4.35
N LYS A 142 17.29 -8.77 -4.67
CA LYS A 142 18.14 -8.77 -5.84
C LYS A 142 19.03 -7.53 -5.90
N GLY A 143 19.56 -7.17 -4.76
CA GLY A 143 20.48 -6.05 -4.69
C GLY A 143 19.87 -4.69 -4.51
N ASP A 144 18.55 -4.56 -4.62
CA ASP A 144 17.88 -3.29 -4.45
C ASP A 144 17.16 -3.23 -3.15
N PHE A 145 17.13 -2.07 -2.53
CA PHE A 145 16.38 -1.90 -1.30
C PHE A 145 14.95 -1.51 -1.64
N LEU A 146 13.98 -2.27 -1.15
CA LEU A 146 12.57 -1.99 -1.36
C LEU A 146 11.98 -1.54 -0.04
N ALA A 147 11.55 -0.29 0.04
CA ALA A 147 10.96 0.25 1.26
C ALA A 147 9.52 -0.21 1.39
N ILE A 148 9.11 -0.54 2.60
CA ILE A 148 7.73 -0.95 2.85
C ILE A 148 6.88 0.29 3.03
N LEU A 149 5.84 0.42 2.22
CA LEU A 149 4.90 1.52 2.34
C LEU A 149 3.89 1.16 3.41
N ASP A 150 3.80 1.98 4.45
CA ASP A 150 2.89 1.74 5.55
C ASP A 150 1.57 2.39 5.22
N ILE A 151 0.59 1.60 4.84
CA ILE A 151 -0.70 2.13 4.40
C ILE A 151 -1.39 2.88 5.54
N ASP A 152 -1.21 2.46 6.77
CA ASP A 152 -1.85 3.17 7.87
C ASP A 152 -1.31 4.59 7.99
N LYS A 153 -0.03 4.80 7.69
CA LYS A 153 0.52 6.13 7.73
C LYS A 153 0.00 6.96 6.56
N VAL A 154 -0.21 6.34 5.43
CA VAL A 154 -0.72 7.06 4.28
C VAL A 154 -2.16 7.50 4.54
N VAL A 155 -3.00 6.61 5.08
CA VAL A 155 -4.38 6.95 5.29
C VAL A 155 -4.60 7.86 6.50
N ALA A 156 -3.55 8.10 7.27
CA ALA A 156 -3.68 9.02 8.40
C ALA A 156 -3.77 10.47 7.93
N ASP A 157 -3.45 10.74 6.66
CA ASP A 157 -3.53 12.08 6.13
C ASP A 157 -4.99 12.51 6.06
N GLU A 158 -5.32 13.65 6.65
CA GLU A 158 -6.69 14.09 6.70
C GLU A 158 -7.27 14.37 5.33
N GLU A 159 -6.51 14.95 4.43
CA GLU A 159 -7.06 15.25 3.13
C GLU A 159 -7.39 13.97 2.39
N LEU A 160 -6.56 12.95 2.51
CA LEU A 160 -6.82 11.71 1.84
C LEU A 160 -8.02 11.02 2.47
N SER A 161 -8.12 11.04 3.77
CA SER A 161 -9.21 10.42 4.47
C SER A 161 -10.52 11.06 4.08
N ASN A 162 -10.57 12.37 4.00
CA ASN A 162 -11.80 13.05 3.63
C ASN A 162 -12.21 12.73 2.20
N ALA A 163 -11.27 12.65 1.29
CA ALA A 163 -11.59 12.35 -0.09
C ALA A 163 -12.10 10.92 -0.22
N SER A 164 -11.46 9.97 0.46
CA SER A 164 -11.84 8.58 0.32
C SER A 164 -13.17 8.29 0.97
N ALA A 165 -13.54 9.05 1.97
CA ALA A 165 -14.82 8.87 2.63
C ALA A 165 -15.93 9.64 1.96
N GLY A 166 -15.64 10.35 0.89
CA GLY A 166 -16.68 11.10 0.22
C GLY A 166 -17.01 12.40 0.88
N LYS A 167 -16.29 12.81 1.89
CA LYS A 167 -16.63 14.02 2.56
C LYS A 167 -16.31 15.24 1.81
N ALA A 168 -15.52 15.14 0.78
CA ALA A 168 -15.21 16.30 0.02
C ALA A 168 -16.48 16.90 -0.51
N SER A 169 -17.46 16.09 -0.82
CA SER A 169 -18.62 16.68 -1.35
C SER A 169 -19.36 17.42 -0.30
N SER A 170 -19.30 16.99 0.90
CA SER A 170 -20.03 17.72 1.87
C SER A 170 -19.41 19.02 2.13
N GLN A 171 -18.12 19.15 2.01
CA GLN A 171 -17.62 20.41 2.26
C GLN A 171 -17.96 21.35 1.22
N ARG A 172 -18.07 20.96 0.02
CA ARG A 172 -18.41 21.93 -0.93
C ARG A 172 -19.69 22.54 -0.64
N ARG A 173 -20.62 21.84 -0.10
CA ARG A 173 -21.80 22.46 0.17
C ARG A 173 -21.66 23.55 1.08
N LYS A 174 -20.87 23.38 2.03
CA LYS A 174 -20.75 24.41 2.96
C LYS A 174 -20.24 25.61 2.40
N GLU A 175 -19.39 25.55 1.51
CA GLU A 175 -18.93 26.76 1.04
C GLU A 175 -19.91 27.44 0.27
N ASN A 176 -20.85 26.83 -0.29
CA ASN A 176 -21.77 27.59 -1.03
C ASN A 176 -22.70 28.28 -0.19
N ASP A 177 -22.73 28.04 1.01
CA ASP A 177 -23.60 28.82 1.86
C ASP A 177 -22.97 30.07 2.29
#